data_e1cafdfcab527c6e094eec1a97a91a59
#
_entry.id   e1cafdfcab527c6e094eec1a97a91a59
#
_cell.length_a   1.000
_cell.length_b   1.000
_cell.length_c   1.000
_cell.angle_alpha   90.00
_cell.angle_beta   90.00
_cell.angle_gamma   90.00
#
_symmetry.space_group_name_H-M   'P 1'
#
loop_
_entity.id
_entity.type
_entity.pdbx_description
1 polymer ?
#
loop_
_entity_poly.entity_id
_entity_poly.type
_entity_poly.pdbx_seq_one_letter_code
_entity_poly.pdbx_strand_id
1 'polypeptide(L)'
;MGNICINDLDDYVILVDGKIKSCLYDLRNKKLYHINHRLSKLIQKVKDIPTTYLSLDEINIIQDLNNNGIDLSNIVTIEELRKSVSLSKNQIQFAWIEVCTTCNLRCIHCYNESSSMCKNEMSYDDFGIAVKVLKNMNVNKIQFIGGEPLVLGNKLKDMITYASDKFESIEVFTNGTLINDEWVQFFDKYNIKVALSVYSYIDSEHEKVTKVKGSYNKTKQAIEKLRKRNIKYRVCNTIMKDINIGNKNTDLFTLSTKKDIVRMSGRGNLNLLDEKLIKKKLITKDYFSHPLNKSVIKSSLFFNNCFGSKIYIATDLTVYPCVMERRFSHGNMKENTNFKLDDAIMKLNKDKINGCKDCEFRLGCFDCRPDSLTGEICSKPWYCTYLPEIGEWELVENSLERIK
;
A
#
# COMPACT_ATOMS: atom_id res chain seq x y z
N MET A 1 -18.69 5.98 26.66
CA MET A 1 -18.55 4.86 25.69
C MET A 1 -17.47 3.92 26.21
N GLY A 2 -17.74 2.60 26.25
CA GLY A 2 -16.73 1.60 26.63
C GLY A 2 -15.61 1.51 25.60
N ASN A 3 -14.49 0.84 25.94
CA ASN A 3 -13.41 0.58 25.00
C ASN A 3 -13.93 -0.25 23.81
N ILE A 4 -13.98 0.36 22.62
CA ILE A 4 -14.38 -0.30 21.36
C ILE A 4 -13.15 -0.97 20.77
N CYS A 5 -13.24 -2.24 20.39
CA CYS A 5 -12.19 -2.90 19.62
C CYS A 5 -12.28 -2.46 18.15
N ILE A 6 -11.15 -2.32 17.46
CA ILE A 6 -11.12 -1.91 16.03
C ILE A 6 -11.91 -2.88 15.14
N ASN A 7 -12.07 -4.14 15.57
CA ASN A 7 -12.86 -5.14 14.85
C ASN A 7 -14.37 -4.89 14.96
N ASP A 8 -14.82 -4.24 16.03
CA ASP A 8 -16.25 -3.98 16.31
C ASP A 8 -16.77 -2.75 15.55
N LEU A 9 -15.91 -2.07 14.78
CA LEU A 9 -16.29 -0.92 13.96
C LEU A 9 -17.25 -1.27 12.81
N ASP A 10 -17.45 -2.54 12.51
CA ASP A 10 -18.27 -2.99 11.40
C ASP A 10 -19.77 -2.64 11.51
N ASP A 11 -20.23 -2.31 12.70
CA ASP A 11 -21.63 -1.95 12.97
C ASP A 11 -21.89 -0.44 12.99
N TYR A 12 -20.84 0.38 12.86
CA TYR A 12 -20.95 1.83 12.94
C TYR A 12 -21.12 2.48 11.56
N VAL A 13 -21.77 3.64 11.60
CA VAL A 13 -21.79 4.64 10.51
C VAL A 13 -20.88 5.79 10.91
N ILE A 14 -19.84 6.07 10.13
CA ILE A 14 -18.85 7.11 10.47
C ILE A 14 -19.20 8.39 9.72
N LEU A 15 -19.47 9.46 10.47
CA LEU A 15 -19.65 10.81 9.91
C LEU A 15 -18.28 11.45 9.69
N VAL A 16 -18.05 11.90 8.47
CA VAL A 16 -16.82 12.57 8.02
C VAL A 16 -17.15 13.89 7.38
N ASP A 17 -16.83 14.97 8.08
CA ASP A 17 -16.97 16.32 7.52
C ASP A 17 -15.77 16.68 6.63
N GLY A 18 -16.07 17.19 5.43
CA GLY A 18 -15.14 17.89 4.58
C GLY A 18 -15.32 19.40 4.74
N LYS A 19 -14.69 20.20 3.87
CA LYS A 19 -14.81 21.67 3.90
C LYS A 19 -16.18 22.16 3.46
N ILE A 20 -16.79 21.54 2.46
CA ILE A 20 -18.07 21.97 1.86
C ILE A 20 -19.16 20.92 2.01
N LYS A 21 -18.81 19.63 1.93
CA LYS A 21 -19.72 18.50 1.96
C LYS A 21 -19.29 17.51 3.05
N SER A 22 -20.16 16.58 3.37
CA SER A 22 -19.88 15.53 4.35
C SER A 22 -20.25 14.16 3.78
N CYS A 23 -19.74 13.09 4.39
CA CYS A 23 -20.08 11.71 4.03
C CYS A 23 -20.44 10.89 5.27
N LEU A 24 -21.36 9.94 5.10
CA LEU A 24 -21.62 8.86 6.04
C LEU A 24 -21.03 7.58 5.47
N TYR A 25 -20.12 6.96 6.17
CA TYR A 25 -19.52 5.68 5.87
C TYR A 25 -20.26 4.58 6.62
N ASP A 26 -21.23 3.97 6.00
CA ASP A 26 -21.96 2.83 6.56
C ASP A 26 -21.13 1.56 6.38
N LEU A 27 -20.44 1.15 7.45
CA LEU A 27 -19.55 -0.01 7.39
C LEU A 27 -20.33 -1.33 7.35
N ARG A 28 -21.52 -1.40 7.96
CA ARG A 28 -22.38 -2.60 7.94
C ARG A 28 -22.79 -2.94 6.51
N ASN A 29 -23.36 -1.94 5.82
CA ASN A 29 -23.88 -2.11 4.46
C ASN A 29 -22.83 -1.86 3.36
N LYS A 30 -21.59 -1.44 3.75
CA LYS A 30 -20.50 -1.06 2.82
C LYS A 30 -20.90 0.04 1.85
N LYS A 31 -21.72 0.98 2.28
CA LYS A 31 -22.24 2.09 1.47
C LYS A 31 -21.66 3.43 1.90
N LEU A 32 -21.47 4.33 0.95
CA LEU A 32 -21.10 5.72 1.16
C LEU A 32 -22.28 6.61 0.79
N TYR A 33 -22.70 7.45 1.73
CA TYR A 33 -23.74 8.44 1.49
C TYR A 33 -23.15 9.84 1.49
N HIS A 34 -23.44 10.61 0.45
CA HIS A 34 -23.07 12.01 0.35
C HIS A 34 -24.14 12.86 0.99
N ILE A 35 -23.75 13.72 1.92
CA ILE A 35 -24.66 14.62 2.61
C ILE A 35 -24.11 16.04 2.61
N ASN A 36 -24.99 17.03 2.77
CA ASN A 36 -24.59 18.41 2.94
C ASN A 36 -24.27 18.71 4.41
N HIS A 37 -23.60 19.84 4.68
CA HIS A 37 -23.26 20.25 6.04
C HIS A 37 -24.46 20.51 6.93
N ARG A 38 -25.62 20.93 6.36
CA ARG A 38 -26.86 21.13 7.14
C ARG A 38 -27.30 19.81 7.79
N LEU A 39 -27.28 18.73 7.00
CA LEU A 39 -27.64 17.40 7.48
C LEU A 39 -26.59 16.86 8.48
N SER A 40 -25.29 17.07 8.21
CA SER A 40 -24.23 16.70 9.15
C SER A 40 -24.43 17.38 10.52
N LYS A 41 -24.70 18.70 10.54
CA LYS A 41 -24.97 19.44 11.77
C LYS A 41 -26.24 18.96 12.49
N LEU A 42 -27.28 18.60 11.74
CA LEU A 42 -28.50 18.03 12.33
C LEU A 42 -28.20 16.69 13.00
N ILE A 43 -27.47 15.81 12.35
CA ILE A 43 -27.07 14.51 12.92
C ILE A 43 -26.29 14.70 14.21
N GLN A 44 -25.34 15.65 14.26
CA GLN A 44 -24.58 15.95 15.47
C GLN A 44 -25.50 16.55 16.57
N LYS A 45 -26.39 17.48 16.21
CA LYS A 45 -27.35 18.11 17.13
C LYS A 45 -28.23 17.07 17.83
N VAL A 46 -28.75 16.09 17.08
CA VAL A 46 -29.67 15.04 17.61
C VAL A 46 -28.96 14.14 18.62
N LYS A 47 -27.65 14.00 18.58
CA LYS A 47 -26.88 13.22 19.56
C LYS A 47 -26.80 13.92 20.93
N ASP A 48 -26.83 15.24 20.93
CA ASP A 48 -26.58 16.06 22.12
C ASP A 48 -27.88 16.62 22.76
N ILE A 49 -28.99 16.66 22.01
CA ILE A 49 -30.23 17.34 22.42
C ILE A 49 -31.42 16.37 22.32
N PRO A 50 -32.33 16.35 23.32
CA PRO A 50 -33.58 15.59 23.24
C PRO A 50 -34.42 15.97 21.99
N THR A 51 -35.06 15.00 21.38
CA THR A 51 -35.88 15.18 20.17
C THR A 51 -37.01 16.19 20.33
N THR A 52 -37.42 16.47 21.57
CA THR A 52 -38.42 17.50 21.90
C THR A 52 -38.03 18.94 21.55
N TYR A 53 -36.72 19.17 21.31
CA TYR A 53 -36.20 20.49 20.90
C TYR A 53 -35.95 20.59 19.40
N LEU A 54 -36.39 19.61 18.63
CA LEU A 54 -36.25 19.61 17.15
C LEU A 54 -37.51 20.21 16.52
N SER A 55 -37.34 20.87 15.40
CA SER A 55 -38.45 21.32 14.52
C SER A 55 -39.12 20.11 13.85
N LEU A 56 -40.34 20.27 13.37
CA LEU A 56 -41.05 19.25 12.61
C LEU A 56 -40.27 18.83 11.35
N ASP A 57 -39.63 19.79 10.65
CA ASP A 57 -38.79 19.50 9.47
C ASP A 57 -37.58 18.65 9.85
N GLU A 58 -36.91 18.95 10.99
CA GLU A 58 -35.78 18.16 11.47
C GLU A 58 -36.22 16.73 11.84
N ILE A 59 -37.39 16.57 12.46
CA ILE A 59 -37.94 15.26 12.80
C ILE A 59 -38.26 14.46 11.52
N ASN A 60 -38.89 15.07 10.52
CA ASN A 60 -39.18 14.43 9.25
C ASN A 60 -37.89 13.95 8.54
N ILE A 61 -36.84 14.78 8.52
CA ILE A 61 -35.54 14.38 7.96
C ILE A 61 -34.95 13.17 8.67
N ILE A 62 -35.05 13.11 10.00
CA ILE A 62 -34.57 12.00 10.81
C ILE A 62 -35.37 10.72 10.49
N GLN A 63 -36.68 10.83 10.38
CA GLN A 63 -37.53 9.70 10.00
C GLN A 63 -37.19 9.17 8.61
N ASP A 64 -36.93 10.07 7.65
CA ASP A 64 -36.52 9.69 6.29
C ASP A 64 -35.16 8.96 6.30
N LEU A 65 -34.18 9.38 7.12
CA LEU A 65 -32.90 8.69 7.29
C LEU A 65 -33.11 7.26 7.83
N ASN A 66 -33.92 7.12 8.89
CA ASN A 66 -34.23 5.84 9.48
C ASN A 66 -34.97 4.91 8.49
N ASN A 67 -35.96 5.43 7.75
CA ASN A 67 -36.67 4.70 6.71
C ASN A 67 -35.74 4.21 5.58
N ASN A 68 -34.68 4.95 5.32
CA ASN A 68 -33.62 4.57 4.37
C ASN A 68 -32.53 3.68 5.00
N GLY A 69 -32.74 3.19 6.21
CA GLY A 69 -31.84 2.25 6.88
C GLY A 69 -30.60 2.87 7.52
N ILE A 70 -30.57 4.20 7.67
CA ILE A 70 -29.50 4.92 8.37
C ILE A 70 -29.94 5.14 9.83
N ASP A 71 -29.47 4.28 10.72
CA ASP A 71 -29.73 4.37 12.17
C ASP A 71 -28.81 5.42 12.79
N LEU A 72 -29.41 6.51 13.26
CA LEU A 72 -28.68 7.61 13.89
C LEU A 72 -27.99 7.23 15.21
N SER A 73 -28.50 6.22 15.92
CA SER A 73 -27.89 5.75 17.19
C SER A 73 -26.49 5.17 16.99
N ASN A 74 -26.18 4.69 15.78
CA ASN A 74 -24.90 4.07 15.41
C ASN A 74 -23.97 5.04 14.66
N ILE A 75 -24.35 6.30 14.50
CA ILE A 75 -23.48 7.29 13.87
C ILE A 75 -22.46 7.81 14.88
N VAL A 76 -21.20 7.77 14.48
CA VAL A 76 -20.06 8.27 15.27
C VAL A 76 -19.17 9.17 14.43
N THR A 77 -18.53 10.15 15.07
CA THR A 77 -17.51 10.97 14.40
C THR A 77 -16.14 10.30 14.46
N ILE A 78 -15.21 10.79 13.64
CA ILE A 78 -13.80 10.33 13.68
C ILE A 78 -13.19 10.54 15.05
N GLU A 79 -13.47 11.68 15.68
CA GLU A 79 -12.95 12.07 16.99
C GLU A 79 -13.47 11.16 18.10
N GLU A 80 -14.75 10.83 18.09
CA GLU A 80 -15.36 9.89 19.03
C GLU A 80 -14.74 8.50 18.92
N LEU A 81 -14.55 8.01 17.69
CA LEU A 81 -13.90 6.73 17.45
C LEU A 81 -12.46 6.71 17.94
N ARG A 82 -11.69 7.75 17.65
CA ARG A 82 -10.28 7.82 18.08
C ARG A 82 -10.11 7.86 19.58
N LYS A 83 -11.07 8.42 20.31
CA LYS A 83 -11.09 8.42 21.79
C LYS A 83 -11.49 7.09 22.39
N SER A 84 -12.38 6.35 21.73
CA SER A 84 -12.98 5.12 22.27
C SER A 84 -12.28 3.82 21.82
N VAL A 85 -11.51 3.85 20.70
CA VAL A 85 -10.85 2.67 20.16
C VAL A 85 -9.49 2.45 20.80
N SER A 86 -9.32 1.30 21.44
CA SER A 86 -8.00 0.84 21.89
C SER A 86 -7.22 0.20 20.75
N LEU A 87 -6.05 0.76 20.43
CA LEU A 87 -5.16 0.20 19.42
C LEU A 87 -4.29 -0.89 20.03
N SER A 88 -4.18 -2.04 19.37
CA SER A 88 -3.22 -3.06 19.76
C SER A 88 -1.78 -2.53 19.58
N LYS A 89 -0.88 -2.88 20.50
CA LYS A 89 0.53 -2.44 20.46
C LYS A 89 1.30 -2.96 19.22
N ASN A 90 0.82 -3.99 18.55
CA ASN A 90 1.53 -4.69 17.50
C ASN A 90 0.88 -4.44 16.14
N GLN A 91 1.34 -3.41 15.44
CA GLN A 91 0.74 -3.02 14.16
C GLN A 91 1.53 -3.48 12.96
N ILE A 92 2.88 -3.54 13.09
CA ILE A 92 3.74 -3.98 12.00
C ILE A 92 3.76 -5.50 11.97
N GLN A 93 3.22 -6.06 10.90
CA GLN A 93 3.17 -7.51 10.70
C GLN A 93 4.10 -8.00 9.60
N PHE A 94 4.64 -7.07 8.81
CA PHE A 94 5.42 -7.38 7.63
C PHE A 94 6.62 -6.45 7.47
N ALA A 95 7.79 -7.02 7.12
CA ALA A 95 8.98 -6.25 6.80
C ALA A 95 9.58 -6.68 5.46
N TRP A 96 9.93 -5.69 4.62
CA TRP A 96 10.87 -5.87 3.53
C TRP A 96 12.29 -5.73 4.06
N ILE A 97 13.18 -6.65 3.69
CA ILE A 97 14.61 -6.59 4.02
C ILE A 97 15.40 -6.53 2.71
N GLU A 98 16.01 -5.39 2.46
CA GLU A 98 16.89 -5.19 1.32
C GLU A 98 18.25 -5.79 1.65
N VAL A 99 18.59 -6.93 1.04
CA VAL A 99 19.85 -7.61 1.31
C VAL A 99 20.98 -7.15 0.41
N CYS A 100 20.65 -6.55 -0.75
CA CYS A 100 21.65 -5.97 -1.65
C CYS A 100 21.03 -4.95 -2.61
N THR A 101 21.86 -4.03 -3.13
CA THR A 101 21.46 -3.12 -4.22
C THR A 101 21.91 -3.61 -5.59
N THR A 102 22.81 -4.60 -5.65
CA THR A 102 23.26 -5.23 -6.90
C THR A 102 22.15 -5.96 -7.60
N CYS A 103 22.04 -5.82 -8.93
CA CYS A 103 21.07 -6.54 -9.77
C CYS A 103 21.70 -6.91 -11.10
N ASN A 104 21.44 -8.10 -11.59
CA ASN A 104 21.86 -8.56 -12.92
C ASN A 104 20.94 -8.06 -14.04
N LEU A 105 19.87 -7.29 -13.73
CA LEU A 105 19.01 -6.57 -14.66
C LEU A 105 19.14 -5.05 -14.45
N ARG A 106 18.58 -4.25 -15.41
CA ARG A 106 18.54 -2.80 -15.36
C ARG A 106 17.16 -2.26 -15.75
N CYS A 107 16.12 -2.67 -15.03
CA CYS A 107 14.75 -2.35 -15.36
C CYS A 107 14.49 -0.84 -15.42
N ILE A 108 13.73 -0.40 -16.45
CA ILE A 108 13.47 1.01 -16.73
C ILE A 108 12.67 1.74 -15.65
N HIS A 109 11.95 1.00 -14.79
CA HIS A 109 11.07 1.52 -13.72
C HIS A 109 11.57 1.17 -12.31
N CYS A 110 12.80 0.69 -12.17
CA CYS A 110 13.30 0.18 -10.89
C CYS A 110 13.27 1.25 -9.80
N TYR A 111 12.49 1.01 -8.75
CA TYR A 111 12.36 1.91 -7.60
C TYR A 111 13.68 2.08 -6.83
N ASN A 112 14.53 1.06 -6.86
CA ASN A 112 15.81 1.03 -6.16
C ASN A 112 17.01 1.43 -7.04
N GLU A 113 16.77 1.78 -8.32
CA GLU A 113 17.78 2.14 -9.32
C GLU A 113 18.91 1.11 -9.48
N SER A 114 18.66 -0.13 -9.08
CA SER A 114 19.60 -1.22 -9.05
C SER A 114 20.18 -1.56 -10.43
N SER A 115 21.43 -1.99 -10.43
CA SER A 115 22.18 -2.47 -11.59
C SER A 115 23.38 -3.32 -11.12
N SER A 116 24.15 -3.87 -12.08
CA SER A 116 25.40 -4.57 -11.77
C SER A 116 26.51 -3.66 -11.20
N MET A 117 26.34 -2.35 -11.29
CA MET A 117 27.28 -1.35 -10.76
C MET A 117 27.05 -1.04 -9.27
N CYS A 118 25.86 -1.32 -8.74
CA CYS A 118 25.54 -1.14 -7.35
C CYS A 118 26.24 -2.21 -6.49
N LYS A 119 26.77 -1.86 -5.32
CA LYS A 119 27.62 -2.76 -4.53
C LYS A 119 27.23 -2.87 -3.05
N ASN A 120 26.17 -2.17 -2.61
CA ASN A 120 25.80 -2.26 -1.20
C ASN A 120 25.17 -3.60 -0.90
N GLU A 121 25.61 -4.23 0.18
CA GLU A 121 25.12 -5.51 0.67
C GLU A 121 24.95 -5.46 2.18
N MET A 122 23.87 -6.02 2.70
CA MET A 122 23.69 -6.20 4.13
C MET A 122 24.69 -7.25 4.64
N SER A 123 25.42 -6.94 5.72
CA SER A 123 26.28 -7.93 6.38
C SER A 123 25.43 -8.99 7.11
N TYR A 124 26.03 -10.14 7.41
CA TYR A 124 25.33 -11.16 8.21
C TYR A 124 25.01 -10.68 9.63
N ASP A 125 25.93 -9.91 10.23
CA ASP A 125 25.74 -9.32 11.57
C ASP A 125 24.63 -8.29 11.56
N ASP A 126 24.56 -7.44 10.53
CA ASP A 126 23.49 -6.46 10.35
C ASP A 126 22.12 -7.16 10.18
N PHE A 127 22.10 -8.26 9.42
CA PHE A 127 20.91 -9.08 9.30
C PHE A 127 20.47 -9.65 10.65
N GLY A 128 21.40 -10.09 11.48
CA GLY A 128 21.15 -10.53 12.86
C GLY A 128 20.51 -9.45 13.73
N ILE A 129 21.01 -8.21 13.62
CA ILE A 129 20.41 -7.04 14.30
C ILE A 129 18.96 -6.81 13.81
N ALA A 130 18.75 -6.80 12.49
CA ALA A 130 17.41 -6.62 11.91
C ALA A 130 16.42 -7.69 12.40
N VAL A 131 16.82 -8.96 12.38
CA VAL A 131 15.99 -10.07 12.88
C VAL A 131 15.62 -9.90 14.35
N LYS A 132 16.59 -9.54 15.20
CA LYS A 132 16.35 -9.31 16.64
C LYS A 132 15.33 -8.19 16.86
N VAL A 133 15.48 -7.06 16.17
CA VAL A 133 14.54 -5.92 16.27
C VAL A 133 13.14 -6.32 15.78
N LEU A 134 13.05 -6.99 14.64
CA LEU A 134 11.77 -7.45 14.07
C LEU A 134 11.04 -8.42 15.01
N LYS A 135 11.76 -9.32 15.66
CA LYS A 135 11.18 -10.24 16.67
C LYS A 135 10.66 -9.48 17.90
N ASN A 136 11.40 -8.48 18.40
CA ASN A 136 10.94 -7.64 19.50
C ASN A 136 9.69 -6.82 19.15
N MET A 137 9.51 -6.51 17.85
CA MET A 137 8.32 -5.85 17.31
C MET A 137 7.18 -6.84 16.99
N ASN A 138 7.36 -8.15 17.23
CA ASN A 138 6.42 -9.22 16.87
C ASN A 138 6.06 -9.26 15.38
N VAL A 139 6.99 -8.88 14.52
CA VAL A 139 6.85 -9.09 13.08
C VAL A 139 6.95 -10.57 12.80
N ASN A 140 5.98 -11.11 12.05
CA ASN A 140 5.91 -12.54 11.77
C ASN A 140 6.11 -12.89 10.28
N LYS A 141 6.13 -11.90 9.40
CA LYS A 141 6.33 -12.11 7.96
C LYS A 141 7.43 -11.22 7.43
N ILE A 142 8.38 -11.81 6.70
CA ILE A 142 9.46 -11.06 6.05
C ILE A 142 9.53 -11.39 4.56
N GLN A 143 10.03 -10.43 3.79
CA GLN A 143 10.35 -10.63 2.39
C GLN A 143 11.76 -10.13 2.11
N PHE A 144 12.61 -11.02 1.61
CA PHE A 144 13.92 -10.65 1.09
C PHE A 144 13.74 -9.97 -0.26
N ILE A 145 14.26 -8.75 -0.36
CA ILE A 145 14.24 -7.93 -1.58
C ILE A 145 15.60 -7.26 -1.77
N GLY A 146 15.68 -6.44 -2.81
CA GLY A 146 16.88 -5.63 -3.06
C GLY A 146 16.97 -5.26 -4.53
N GLY A 147 18.19 -5.30 -5.08
CA GLY A 147 18.39 -5.38 -6.50
C GLY A 147 17.90 -6.75 -7.02
N GLU A 148 18.75 -7.75 -6.87
CA GLU A 148 18.38 -9.16 -7.06
C GLU A 148 18.98 -9.98 -5.90
N PRO A 149 18.17 -10.44 -4.95
CA PRO A 149 18.67 -11.15 -3.77
C PRO A 149 19.52 -12.38 -4.09
N LEU A 150 19.18 -13.13 -5.14
CA LEU A 150 19.89 -14.36 -5.50
C LEU A 150 21.33 -14.14 -5.99
N VAL A 151 21.75 -12.90 -6.29
CA VAL A 151 23.17 -12.63 -6.61
C VAL A 151 24.09 -12.89 -5.42
N LEU A 152 23.56 -12.87 -4.19
CA LEU A 152 24.31 -13.14 -2.97
C LEU A 152 24.66 -14.62 -2.77
N GLY A 153 24.05 -15.53 -3.54
CA GLY A 153 24.36 -16.97 -3.47
C GLY A 153 24.23 -17.56 -2.05
N ASN A 154 25.31 -18.13 -1.54
CA ASN A 154 25.32 -18.78 -0.23
C ASN A 154 25.04 -17.81 0.92
N LYS A 155 25.47 -16.55 0.83
CA LYS A 155 25.18 -15.53 1.85
C LYS A 155 23.67 -15.36 2.07
N LEU A 156 22.88 -15.33 0.99
CA LEU A 156 21.41 -15.31 1.11
C LEU A 156 20.86 -16.60 1.71
N LYS A 157 21.41 -17.76 1.34
CA LYS A 157 20.99 -19.04 1.92
C LYS A 157 21.23 -19.09 3.43
N ASP A 158 22.37 -18.58 3.89
CA ASP A 158 22.69 -18.51 5.32
C ASP A 158 21.71 -17.58 6.06
N MET A 159 21.39 -16.40 5.49
CA MET A 159 20.37 -15.49 6.03
C MET A 159 18.99 -16.13 6.11
N ILE A 160 18.56 -16.83 5.05
CA ILE A 160 17.27 -17.54 5.03
C ILE A 160 17.25 -18.65 6.07
N THR A 161 18.32 -19.45 6.15
CA THR A 161 18.45 -20.52 7.14
C THR A 161 18.33 -19.98 8.56
N TYR A 162 19.03 -18.87 8.86
CA TYR A 162 18.95 -18.20 10.16
C TYR A 162 17.54 -17.68 10.50
N ALA A 163 16.79 -17.24 9.48
CA ALA A 163 15.44 -16.68 9.66
C ALA A 163 14.34 -17.75 9.71
N SER A 164 14.59 -18.97 9.22
CA SER A 164 13.57 -19.97 8.89
C SER A 164 12.73 -20.44 10.08
N ASP A 165 13.29 -20.45 11.29
CA ASP A 165 12.61 -20.81 12.54
C ASP A 165 12.07 -19.61 13.32
N LYS A 166 12.32 -18.39 12.85
CA LYS A 166 11.98 -17.14 13.54
C LYS A 166 10.76 -16.44 12.99
N PHE A 167 10.37 -16.71 11.75
CA PHE A 167 9.25 -16.06 11.08
C PHE A 167 8.27 -17.10 10.54
N GLU A 168 6.98 -16.79 10.65
CA GLU A 168 5.90 -17.67 10.16
C GLU A 168 5.88 -17.77 8.62
N SER A 169 6.35 -16.74 7.94
CA SER A 169 6.37 -16.69 6.49
C SER A 169 7.57 -15.90 5.99
N ILE A 170 8.34 -16.55 5.13
CA ILE A 170 9.46 -15.98 4.41
C ILE A 170 9.15 -16.02 2.92
N GLU A 171 9.33 -14.90 2.25
CA GLU A 171 9.21 -14.78 0.80
C GLU A 171 10.48 -14.16 0.21
N VAL A 172 10.93 -14.65 -0.93
CA VAL A 172 12.00 -14.03 -1.73
C VAL A 172 11.39 -13.38 -2.95
N PHE A 173 11.59 -12.07 -3.11
CA PHE A 173 11.16 -11.34 -4.30
C PHE A 173 12.34 -11.21 -5.26
N THR A 174 12.24 -11.87 -6.42
CA THR A 174 13.34 -12.03 -7.39
C THR A 174 12.87 -11.78 -8.81
N ASN A 175 13.79 -11.44 -9.70
CA ASN A 175 13.53 -11.43 -11.13
C ASN A 175 13.49 -12.86 -11.74
N GLY A 176 13.88 -13.87 -10.97
CA GLY A 176 13.81 -15.28 -11.32
C GLY A 176 14.94 -15.79 -12.24
N THR A 177 15.75 -14.91 -12.82
CA THR A 177 16.75 -15.31 -13.84
C THR A 177 17.89 -16.17 -13.31
N LEU A 178 18.08 -16.23 -12.00
CA LEU A 178 19.12 -16.99 -11.29
C LEU A 178 18.60 -18.25 -10.62
N ILE A 179 17.30 -18.54 -10.69
CA ILE A 179 16.72 -19.74 -10.09
C ILE A 179 17.15 -20.98 -10.89
N ASN A 180 17.97 -21.80 -10.27
CA ASN A 180 18.39 -23.12 -10.73
C ASN A 180 17.81 -24.22 -9.84
N ASP A 181 18.15 -25.49 -10.10
CA ASP A 181 17.61 -26.62 -9.34
C ASP A 181 18.07 -26.63 -7.88
N GLU A 182 19.25 -26.12 -7.60
CA GLU A 182 19.78 -25.96 -6.23
C GLU A 182 18.93 -24.95 -5.42
N TRP A 183 18.57 -23.81 -6.02
CA TRP A 183 17.67 -22.85 -5.40
C TRP A 183 16.28 -23.43 -5.17
N VAL A 184 15.75 -24.19 -6.13
CA VAL A 184 14.43 -24.84 -6.00
C VAL A 184 14.43 -25.85 -4.84
N GLN A 185 15.47 -26.68 -4.72
CA GLN A 185 15.62 -27.60 -3.59
C GLN A 185 15.74 -26.85 -2.26
N PHE A 186 16.47 -25.77 -2.23
CA PHE A 186 16.63 -24.92 -1.05
C PHE A 186 15.30 -24.28 -0.62
N PHE A 187 14.53 -23.72 -1.55
CA PHE A 187 13.22 -23.14 -1.27
C PHE A 187 12.22 -24.19 -0.77
N ASP A 188 12.23 -25.37 -1.33
CA ASP A 188 11.42 -26.50 -0.87
C ASP A 188 11.76 -26.88 0.58
N LYS A 189 13.05 -27.08 0.87
CA LYS A 189 13.56 -27.45 2.20
C LYS A 189 13.11 -26.49 3.30
N TYR A 190 13.11 -25.20 3.03
CA TYR A 190 12.79 -24.15 4.02
C TYR A 190 11.38 -23.55 3.86
N ASN A 191 10.52 -24.17 3.02
CA ASN A 191 9.15 -23.69 2.74
C ASN A 191 9.09 -22.19 2.35
N ILE A 192 10.02 -21.77 1.51
CA ILE A 192 10.15 -20.37 1.05
C ILE A 192 9.14 -20.10 -0.04
N LYS A 193 8.40 -19.00 0.09
CA LYS A 193 7.55 -18.46 -0.97
C LYS A 193 8.38 -17.61 -1.93
N VAL A 194 7.97 -17.58 -3.20
CA VAL A 194 8.70 -16.84 -4.23
C VAL A 194 7.77 -15.85 -4.92
N ALA A 195 8.15 -14.57 -4.96
CA ALA A 195 7.51 -13.58 -5.79
C ALA A 195 8.42 -13.26 -7.00
N LEU A 196 7.86 -13.27 -8.19
CA LEU A 196 8.61 -13.07 -9.43
C LEU A 196 8.09 -11.87 -10.22
N SER A 197 9.00 -11.14 -10.86
CA SER A 197 8.65 -10.04 -11.76
C SER A 197 8.54 -10.55 -13.21
N VAL A 198 7.36 -10.39 -13.82
CA VAL A 198 7.15 -10.62 -15.25
C VAL A 198 6.30 -9.49 -15.82
N TYR A 199 6.74 -8.85 -16.89
CA TYR A 199 6.13 -7.61 -17.39
C TYR A 199 5.25 -7.80 -18.62
N SER A 200 5.42 -8.90 -19.36
CA SER A 200 4.67 -9.23 -20.57
C SER A 200 4.63 -10.74 -20.80
N TYR A 201 3.65 -11.21 -21.56
CA TYR A 201 3.63 -12.55 -22.15
C TYR A 201 4.51 -12.64 -23.41
N ILE A 202 4.97 -11.50 -23.92
CA ILE A 202 5.85 -11.38 -25.10
C ILE A 202 7.27 -11.17 -24.58
N ASP A 203 8.19 -12.03 -24.99
CA ASP A 203 9.59 -12.03 -24.53
C ASP A 203 10.30 -10.69 -24.82
N SER A 204 10.20 -10.18 -26.05
CA SER A 204 10.80 -8.90 -26.43
C SER A 204 10.26 -7.71 -25.62
N GLU A 205 8.98 -7.72 -25.25
CA GLU A 205 8.37 -6.66 -24.44
C GLU A 205 8.84 -6.73 -22.97
N HIS A 206 8.92 -7.93 -22.40
CA HIS A 206 9.54 -8.12 -21.09
C HIS A 206 10.99 -7.62 -21.08
N GLU A 207 11.75 -7.94 -22.13
CA GLU A 207 13.17 -7.58 -22.24
C GLU A 207 13.39 -6.09 -22.52
N LYS A 208 12.43 -5.39 -23.16
CA LYS A 208 12.42 -3.92 -23.19
C LYS A 208 12.40 -3.31 -21.80
N VAL A 209 11.67 -3.93 -20.85
CA VAL A 209 11.60 -3.46 -19.46
C VAL A 209 12.88 -3.79 -18.71
N THR A 210 13.35 -5.03 -18.77
CA THR A 210 14.50 -5.53 -17.99
C THR A 210 15.85 -5.07 -18.53
N LYS A 211 15.91 -4.67 -19.81
CA LYS A 211 17.13 -4.30 -20.56
C LYS A 211 18.15 -5.42 -20.68
N VAL A 212 17.72 -6.67 -20.54
CA VAL A 212 18.60 -7.85 -20.66
C VAL A 212 17.93 -8.92 -21.53
N LYS A 213 18.57 -9.23 -22.66
CA LYS A 213 18.13 -10.29 -23.59
C LYS A 213 18.17 -11.67 -22.93
N GLY A 214 17.16 -12.48 -23.18
CA GLY A 214 17.01 -13.82 -22.59
C GLY A 214 16.46 -13.83 -21.17
N SER A 215 16.18 -12.66 -20.56
CA SER A 215 15.63 -12.58 -19.21
C SER A 215 14.24 -13.21 -19.09
N TYR A 216 13.36 -13.02 -20.09
CA TYR A 216 12.04 -13.63 -20.11
C TYR A 216 12.09 -15.17 -20.02
N ASN A 217 12.88 -15.77 -20.92
CA ASN A 217 12.98 -17.24 -20.97
C ASN A 217 13.56 -17.82 -19.69
N LYS A 218 14.57 -17.17 -19.08
CA LYS A 218 15.13 -17.58 -17.80
C LYS A 218 14.08 -17.52 -16.69
N THR A 219 13.34 -16.41 -16.59
CA THR A 219 12.27 -16.25 -15.58
C THR A 219 11.14 -17.26 -15.80
N LYS A 220 10.74 -17.52 -17.05
CA LYS A 220 9.73 -18.53 -17.39
C LYS A 220 10.18 -19.92 -16.97
N GLN A 221 11.40 -20.35 -17.29
CA GLN A 221 11.97 -21.62 -16.87
C GLN A 221 12.03 -21.74 -15.33
N ALA A 222 12.36 -20.66 -14.63
CA ALA A 222 12.32 -20.63 -13.17
C ALA A 222 10.92 -20.93 -12.63
N ILE A 223 9.88 -20.29 -13.21
CA ILE A 223 8.48 -20.54 -12.82
C ILE A 223 8.09 -22.00 -13.08
N GLU A 224 8.49 -22.57 -14.21
CA GLU A 224 8.23 -23.99 -14.54
C GLU A 224 8.86 -24.93 -13.49
N LYS A 225 10.11 -24.66 -13.08
CA LYS A 225 10.81 -25.43 -12.02
C LYS A 225 10.10 -25.31 -10.67
N LEU A 226 9.71 -24.09 -10.27
CA LEU A 226 8.97 -23.86 -9.02
C LEU A 226 7.63 -24.61 -9.02
N ARG A 227 6.88 -24.54 -10.14
CA ARG A 227 5.61 -25.27 -10.30
C ARG A 227 5.80 -26.78 -10.23
N LYS A 228 6.80 -27.32 -10.93
CA LYS A 228 7.12 -28.76 -10.93
C LYS A 228 7.40 -29.29 -9.51
N ARG A 229 7.95 -28.46 -8.64
CA ARG A 229 8.26 -28.80 -7.23
C ARG A 229 7.18 -28.37 -6.24
N ASN A 230 6.03 -27.88 -6.71
CA ASN A 230 4.92 -27.37 -5.89
C ASN A 230 5.31 -26.24 -4.92
N ILE A 231 6.36 -25.47 -5.22
CA ILE A 231 6.74 -24.32 -4.43
C ILE A 231 5.69 -23.22 -4.62
N LYS A 232 5.24 -22.60 -3.53
CA LYS A 232 4.29 -21.47 -3.58
C LYS A 232 4.94 -20.26 -4.21
N TYR A 233 4.40 -19.81 -5.34
CA TYR A 233 4.87 -18.59 -6.00
C TYR A 233 3.72 -17.69 -6.43
N ARG A 234 4.04 -16.42 -6.64
CA ARG A 234 3.17 -15.43 -7.28
C ARG A 234 3.96 -14.60 -8.28
N VAL A 235 3.27 -14.12 -9.30
CA VAL A 235 3.87 -13.24 -10.32
C VAL A 235 3.33 -11.83 -10.15
N CYS A 236 4.24 -10.86 -10.21
CA CYS A 236 3.97 -9.44 -10.14
C CYS A 236 4.39 -8.78 -11.45
N ASN A 237 3.58 -7.83 -11.92
CA ASN A 237 3.92 -7.00 -13.06
C ASN A 237 3.61 -5.53 -12.78
N THR A 238 4.30 -4.65 -13.49
CA THR A 238 4.05 -3.20 -13.48
C THR A 238 3.68 -2.77 -14.90
N ILE A 239 2.57 -2.03 -15.01
CA ILE A 239 2.06 -1.55 -16.29
C ILE A 239 2.72 -0.21 -16.62
N MET A 240 3.22 -0.08 -17.85
CA MET A 240 3.96 1.08 -18.32
C MET A 240 3.58 1.41 -19.76
N LYS A 241 3.78 2.66 -20.16
CA LYS A 241 3.66 3.12 -21.53
C LYS A 241 4.56 2.29 -22.47
N ASP A 242 4.09 2.06 -23.69
CA ASP A 242 4.81 1.40 -24.77
C ASP A 242 5.27 -0.05 -24.47
N ILE A 243 4.70 -0.67 -23.42
CA ILE A 243 4.90 -2.08 -23.09
C ILE A 243 3.61 -2.85 -23.35
N ASN A 244 3.62 -3.69 -24.36
CA ASN A 244 2.51 -4.58 -24.68
C ASN A 244 2.53 -5.80 -23.75
N ILE A 245 1.52 -5.94 -22.89
CA ILE A 245 1.39 -7.09 -21.98
C ILE A 245 1.18 -8.40 -22.79
N GLY A 246 0.60 -8.31 -23.99
CA GLY A 246 0.22 -9.47 -24.78
C GLY A 246 -1.02 -10.20 -24.25
N ASN A 247 -1.39 -11.26 -24.96
CA ASN A 247 -2.46 -12.16 -24.53
C ASN A 247 -1.91 -13.28 -23.66
N LYS A 248 -2.72 -13.76 -22.72
CA LYS A 248 -2.34 -14.90 -21.89
C LYS A 248 -2.06 -16.12 -22.78
N ASN A 249 -0.82 -16.59 -22.77
CA ASN A 249 -0.33 -17.70 -23.57
C ASN A 249 0.26 -18.85 -22.71
N THR A 250 -0.01 -18.85 -21.43
CA THR A 250 0.50 -19.86 -20.49
C THR A 250 -0.43 -19.98 -19.27
N ASP A 251 -0.47 -21.18 -18.67
CA ASP A 251 -1.14 -21.42 -17.40
C ASP A 251 -0.20 -21.29 -16.18
N LEU A 252 1.07 -20.99 -16.41
CA LEU A 252 2.07 -20.82 -15.35
C LEU A 252 1.80 -19.57 -14.50
N PHE A 253 1.28 -18.50 -15.11
CA PHE A 253 1.00 -17.25 -14.42
C PHE A 253 -0.06 -16.42 -15.14
N THR A 254 -0.61 -15.44 -14.41
CA THR A 254 -1.52 -14.44 -14.97
C THR A 254 -1.02 -13.06 -14.63
N LEU A 255 -0.86 -12.21 -15.64
CA LEU A 255 -0.47 -10.81 -15.49
C LEU A 255 -1.69 -9.93 -15.24
N SER A 256 -1.55 -8.96 -14.33
CA SER A 256 -2.58 -7.95 -14.11
C SER A 256 -2.60 -6.94 -15.25
N THR A 257 -3.79 -6.64 -15.76
CA THR A 257 -4.00 -5.57 -16.76
C THR A 257 -4.59 -4.30 -16.15
N LYS A 258 -4.90 -4.32 -14.86
CA LYS A 258 -5.66 -3.24 -14.19
C LYS A 258 -4.95 -2.58 -13.00
N LYS A 259 -3.97 -3.25 -12.40
CA LYS A 259 -3.32 -2.82 -11.15
C LYS A 259 -1.83 -2.59 -11.38
N ASP A 260 -1.20 -1.95 -10.40
CA ASP A 260 0.24 -1.75 -10.35
C ASP A 260 0.83 -0.99 -11.55
N ILE A 261 0.23 0.16 -11.86
CA ILE A 261 0.82 1.15 -12.76
C ILE A 261 2.11 1.71 -12.12
N VAL A 262 3.10 1.99 -12.94
CA VAL A 262 4.41 2.51 -12.48
C VAL A 262 4.28 3.67 -11.49
N ARG A 263 5.13 3.67 -10.45
CA ARG A 263 5.19 4.66 -9.39
C ARG A 263 6.31 5.66 -9.64
N MET A 264 6.15 6.87 -9.07
CA MET A 264 7.14 7.94 -9.15
C MET A 264 8.24 7.73 -8.11
N SER A 265 9.08 6.70 -8.32
CA SER A 265 10.16 6.34 -7.42
C SER A 265 11.34 5.72 -8.17
N GLY A 266 12.56 6.11 -7.81
CA GLY A 266 13.77 5.70 -8.51
C GLY A 266 13.72 6.05 -10.00
N ARG A 267 13.93 5.07 -10.89
CA ARG A 267 13.79 5.28 -12.35
C ARG A 267 12.34 5.39 -12.84
N GLY A 268 11.35 5.12 -11.98
CA GLY A 268 9.95 5.31 -12.30
C GLY A 268 9.60 6.81 -12.35
N ASN A 269 9.01 7.26 -13.45
CA ASN A 269 8.66 8.67 -13.67
C ASN A 269 7.46 8.80 -14.64
N LEU A 270 6.97 10.02 -14.82
CA LEU A 270 5.80 10.31 -15.68
C LEU A 270 6.02 9.93 -17.16
N ASN A 271 7.26 9.92 -17.67
CA ASN A 271 7.53 9.53 -19.06
C ASN A 271 7.20 8.05 -19.34
N LEU A 272 7.06 7.23 -18.29
CA LEU A 272 6.60 5.84 -18.39
C LEU A 272 5.07 5.72 -18.35
N LEU A 273 4.34 6.83 -18.35
CA LEU A 273 2.88 6.89 -18.43
C LEU A 273 2.45 7.55 -19.73
N ASP A 274 1.40 7.02 -20.34
CA ASP A 274 0.62 7.67 -21.36
C ASP A 274 -0.70 8.21 -20.75
N GLU A 275 -1.45 8.97 -21.54
CA GLU A 275 -2.73 9.53 -21.13
C GLU A 275 -3.73 8.45 -20.66
N LYS A 276 -3.74 7.29 -21.31
CA LYS A 276 -4.60 6.17 -20.95
C LYS A 276 -4.27 5.61 -19.56
N LEU A 277 -2.98 5.48 -19.22
CA LEU A 277 -2.52 5.01 -17.93
C LEU A 277 -2.75 6.07 -16.83
N ILE A 278 -2.55 7.34 -17.17
CA ILE A 278 -2.87 8.46 -16.26
C ILE A 278 -4.37 8.44 -15.93
N LYS A 279 -5.25 8.45 -16.94
CA LYS A 279 -6.72 8.37 -16.75
C LYS A 279 -7.12 7.18 -15.87
N LYS A 280 -6.50 6.02 -16.10
CA LYS A 280 -6.77 4.80 -15.33
C LYS A 280 -6.37 4.90 -13.85
N LYS A 281 -5.39 5.75 -13.53
CA LYS A 281 -4.92 5.96 -12.16
C LYS A 281 -5.67 7.07 -11.43
N LEU A 282 -6.36 7.97 -12.14
CA LEU A 282 -7.11 9.06 -11.53
C LEU A 282 -8.17 8.54 -10.57
N ILE A 283 -8.28 9.18 -9.43
CA ILE A 283 -9.41 9.03 -8.51
C ILE A 283 -10.48 10.03 -8.94
N THR A 284 -11.59 9.51 -9.46
CA THR A 284 -12.78 10.25 -9.86
C THR A 284 -13.95 9.90 -8.96
N LYS A 285 -15.11 10.50 -9.18
CA LYS A 285 -16.35 10.20 -8.44
C LYS A 285 -16.68 8.70 -8.45
N ASP A 286 -16.45 8.02 -9.57
CA ASP A 286 -16.75 6.59 -9.74
C ASP A 286 -15.93 5.67 -8.82
N TYR A 287 -14.77 6.11 -8.34
CA TYR A 287 -13.98 5.37 -7.36
C TYR A 287 -14.78 5.05 -6.10
N PHE A 288 -15.69 5.96 -5.70
CA PHE A 288 -16.51 5.84 -4.49
C PHE A 288 -17.91 5.26 -4.75
N SER A 289 -18.23 4.85 -5.98
CA SER A 289 -19.48 4.12 -6.30
C SER A 289 -19.43 2.63 -5.95
N HIS A 290 -18.23 2.12 -5.66
CA HIS A 290 -18.00 0.72 -5.28
C HIS A 290 -18.22 0.50 -3.78
N PRO A 291 -18.52 -0.76 -3.35
CA PRO A 291 -18.64 -1.07 -1.93
C PRO A 291 -17.41 -0.65 -1.13
N LEU A 292 -17.63 -0.08 0.04
CA LEU A 292 -16.57 0.39 0.92
C LEU A 292 -15.59 -0.72 1.30
N ASN A 293 -14.30 -0.40 1.25
CA ASN A 293 -13.26 -1.28 1.76
C ASN A 293 -13.03 -1.01 3.25
N LYS A 294 -13.64 -1.84 4.10
CA LYS A 294 -13.56 -1.71 5.57
C LYS A 294 -12.12 -1.68 6.08
N SER A 295 -11.21 -2.47 5.51
CA SER A 295 -9.81 -2.52 5.93
C SER A 295 -9.09 -1.18 5.66
N VAL A 296 -9.35 -0.55 4.52
CA VAL A 296 -8.81 0.78 4.20
C VAL A 296 -9.34 1.80 5.19
N ILE A 297 -10.63 1.81 5.47
CA ILE A 297 -11.27 2.77 6.38
C ILE A 297 -10.73 2.62 7.81
N LYS A 298 -10.70 1.40 8.35
CA LYS A 298 -10.18 1.11 9.69
C LYS A 298 -8.72 1.55 9.83
N SER A 299 -7.90 1.29 8.82
CA SER A 299 -6.51 1.74 8.81
C SER A 299 -6.42 3.26 8.75
N SER A 300 -7.19 3.92 7.86
CA SER A 300 -7.15 5.37 7.65
C SER A 300 -7.56 6.19 8.86
N LEU A 301 -8.36 5.62 9.77
CA LEU A 301 -8.75 6.28 11.03
C LEU A 301 -7.54 6.66 11.88
N PHE A 302 -6.52 5.82 11.94
CA PHE A 302 -5.41 5.97 12.88
C PHE A 302 -4.05 6.12 12.21
N PHE A 303 -3.88 5.52 11.03
CA PHE A 303 -2.58 5.37 10.38
C PHE A 303 -2.62 5.71 8.90
N ASN A 304 -1.47 5.83 8.29
CA ASN A 304 -1.36 5.73 6.84
C ASN A 304 -1.64 4.28 6.40
N ASN A 305 -2.36 4.09 5.30
CA ASN A 305 -2.75 2.76 4.80
C ASN A 305 -1.56 1.83 4.50
N CYS A 306 -0.38 2.39 4.17
CA CYS A 306 0.84 1.63 3.93
C CYS A 306 1.75 1.61 5.16
N PHE A 307 2.04 2.78 5.74
CA PHE A 307 3.07 2.97 6.77
C PHE A 307 2.69 2.39 8.13
N GLY A 308 1.40 2.21 8.40
CA GLY A 308 0.89 1.70 9.67
C GLY A 308 1.04 0.19 9.87
N SER A 309 1.40 -0.60 8.84
CA SER A 309 1.43 -2.06 8.95
C SER A 309 2.68 -2.74 8.40
N LYS A 310 3.57 -1.98 7.77
CA LYS A 310 4.75 -2.49 7.06
C LYS A 310 5.94 -1.58 7.27
N ILE A 311 7.15 -2.15 7.20
CA ILE A 311 8.40 -1.39 7.18
C ILE A 311 9.34 -1.95 6.12
N TYR A 312 10.29 -1.14 5.72
CA TYR A 312 11.37 -1.51 4.83
C TYR A 312 12.71 -1.23 5.50
N ILE A 313 13.60 -2.21 5.49
CA ILE A 313 14.94 -2.13 6.09
C ILE A 313 15.95 -2.14 4.95
N ALA A 314 16.70 -1.08 4.81
CA ALA A 314 17.78 -0.94 3.81
C ALA A 314 19.02 -1.73 4.21
N THR A 315 19.97 -1.88 3.27
CA THR A 315 21.23 -2.62 3.48
C THR A 315 22.09 -2.09 4.64
N ASP A 316 21.92 -0.81 5.00
CA ASP A 316 22.62 -0.13 6.09
C ASP A 316 21.84 -0.10 7.41
N LEU A 317 20.72 -0.84 7.49
CA LEU A 317 19.78 -0.87 8.62
C LEU A 317 18.96 0.41 8.82
N THR A 318 18.97 1.36 7.90
CA THR A 318 18.00 2.47 7.91
C THR A 318 16.59 1.92 7.62
N VAL A 319 15.63 2.34 8.45
CA VAL A 319 14.24 1.87 8.36
C VAL A 319 13.35 2.91 7.71
N TYR A 320 12.70 2.54 6.62
CA TYR A 320 11.76 3.38 5.90
C TYR A 320 10.33 2.84 6.00
N PRO A 321 9.29 3.68 5.84
CA PRO A 321 7.90 3.24 5.92
C PRO A 321 7.46 2.40 4.70
N CYS A 322 8.16 2.51 3.58
CA CYS A 322 7.81 1.82 2.33
C CYS A 322 9.05 1.65 1.45
N VAL A 323 9.07 0.63 0.61
CA VAL A 323 10.14 0.39 -0.39
C VAL A 323 10.35 1.56 -1.36
N MET A 324 9.30 2.35 -1.62
CA MET A 324 9.32 3.47 -2.56
C MET A 324 9.39 4.84 -1.87
N GLU A 325 9.37 4.89 -0.54
CA GLU A 325 9.43 6.15 0.21
C GLU A 325 10.77 6.28 0.93
N ARG A 326 11.61 7.15 0.43
CA ARG A 326 12.99 7.36 0.92
C ARG A 326 13.25 8.77 1.42
N ARG A 327 12.27 9.67 1.34
CA ARG A 327 12.41 11.08 1.74
C ARG A 327 12.54 11.25 3.27
N PHE A 328 12.10 10.26 4.03
CA PHE A 328 12.16 10.24 5.49
C PHE A 328 12.23 8.81 6.02
N SER A 329 12.82 8.64 7.19
CA SER A 329 13.03 7.33 7.82
C SER A 329 12.59 7.32 9.27
N HIS A 330 12.37 6.12 9.80
CA HIS A 330 12.18 5.89 11.25
C HIS A 330 13.50 5.92 12.03
N GLY A 331 14.66 6.15 11.38
CA GLY A 331 15.99 6.06 11.95
C GLY A 331 16.71 4.76 11.56
N ASN A 332 17.83 4.51 12.22
CA ASN A 332 18.71 3.37 11.93
C ASN A 332 18.76 2.39 13.12
N MET A 333 18.66 1.08 12.84
CA MET A 333 18.64 0.04 13.88
C MET A 333 19.99 -0.15 14.60
N LYS A 334 21.11 0.27 13.99
CA LYS A 334 22.44 0.21 14.65
C LYS A 334 22.61 1.23 15.76
N GLU A 335 21.97 2.39 15.59
CA GLU A 335 22.16 3.53 16.49
C GLU A 335 21.35 3.39 17.78
N ASN A 336 20.37 2.50 17.81
CA ASN A 336 19.49 2.36 18.96
C ASN A 336 19.15 0.89 19.25
N THR A 337 19.69 0.36 20.35
CA THR A 337 19.43 -1.02 20.82
C THR A 337 17.96 -1.27 21.17
N ASN A 338 17.19 -0.20 21.48
CA ASN A 338 15.75 -0.22 21.74
C ASN A 338 14.99 0.49 20.62
N PHE A 339 15.30 0.14 19.37
CA PHE A 339 14.71 0.76 18.19
C PHE A 339 13.18 0.81 18.26
N LYS A 340 12.64 1.99 18.03
CA LYS A 340 11.18 2.23 17.95
C LYS A 340 10.85 2.98 16.67
N LEU A 341 9.71 2.67 16.10
CA LEU A 341 9.20 3.39 14.95
C LEU A 341 8.76 4.79 15.33
N ASP A 342 8.96 5.73 14.42
CA ASP A 342 8.47 7.10 14.57
C ASP A 342 6.94 7.13 14.39
N ASP A 343 6.24 7.46 15.46
CA ASP A 343 4.79 7.58 15.52
C ASP A 343 4.23 8.62 14.54
N ALA A 344 4.96 9.70 14.28
CA ALA A 344 4.53 10.75 13.36
C ALA A 344 4.47 10.22 11.93
N ILE A 345 5.42 9.37 11.54
CA ILE A 345 5.47 8.70 10.23
C ILE A 345 4.32 7.70 10.11
N MET A 346 4.15 6.83 11.10
CA MET A 346 3.08 5.82 11.08
C MET A 346 1.69 6.44 11.02
N LYS A 347 1.49 7.55 11.74
CA LYS A 347 0.23 8.31 11.82
C LYS A 347 0.11 9.40 10.75
N LEU A 348 0.93 9.38 9.69
CA LEU A 348 0.84 10.30 8.56
C LEU A 348 -0.35 9.91 7.66
N ASN A 349 -1.55 10.00 8.21
CA ASN A 349 -2.80 9.74 7.49
C ASN A 349 -3.30 11.00 6.76
N LYS A 350 -4.46 10.89 6.11
CA LYS A 350 -5.00 11.97 5.27
C LYS A 350 -5.39 13.25 6.01
N ASP A 351 -5.59 13.21 7.31
CA ASP A 351 -5.85 14.42 8.10
C ASP A 351 -4.63 15.36 8.17
N LYS A 352 -3.44 14.84 7.86
CA LYS A 352 -2.18 15.60 7.84
C LYS A 352 -1.74 16.00 6.44
N ILE A 353 -2.53 15.63 5.42
CA ILE A 353 -2.20 15.90 4.02
C ILE A 353 -2.99 17.12 3.54
N ASN A 354 -2.29 18.12 3.01
CA ASN A 354 -2.88 19.32 2.47
C ASN A 354 -3.90 19.01 1.35
N GLY A 355 -5.08 19.62 1.43
CA GLY A 355 -6.20 19.31 0.56
C GLY A 355 -6.96 18.00 0.91
N CYS A 356 -6.30 16.98 1.49
CA CYS A 356 -7.00 15.76 1.90
C CYS A 356 -7.66 15.91 3.28
N LYS A 357 -7.08 16.69 4.20
CA LYS A 357 -7.65 16.94 5.54
C LYS A 357 -9.07 17.54 5.48
N ASP A 358 -9.33 18.31 4.44
CA ASP A 358 -10.60 18.99 4.18
C ASP A 358 -11.55 18.18 3.28
N CYS A 359 -11.22 16.92 2.99
CA CYS A 359 -11.97 16.06 2.08
C CYS A 359 -12.83 15.05 2.86
N GLU A 360 -14.12 15.01 2.58
CA GLU A 360 -15.06 14.05 3.17
C GLU A 360 -14.80 12.60 2.73
N PHE A 361 -14.09 12.39 1.62
CA PHE A 361 -13.72 11.05 1.12
C PHE A 361 -12.46 10.47 1.75
N ARG A 362 -11.80 11.19 2.65
CA ARG A 362 -10.44 10.86 3.12
C ARG A 362 -10.28 9.47 3.75
N LEU A 363 -11.30 8.93 4.42
CA LEU A 363 -11.22 7.61 5.02
C LEU A 363 -11.27 6.47 3.99
N GLY A 364 -12.05 6.62 2.92
CA GLY A 364 -12.20 5.59 1.88
C GLY A 364 -11.15 5.65 0.78
N CYS A 365 -10.32 6.69 0.76
CA CYS A 365 -9.34 6.93 -0.29
C CYS A 365 -7.97 6.36 0.09
N PHE A 366 -7.45 5.45 -0.75
CA PHE A 366 -6.09 4.93 -0.57
C PHE A 366 -5.05 6.03 -0.77
N ASP A 367 -3.99 6.01 0.03
CA ASP A 367 -2.91 6.98 0.00
C ASP A 367 -1.57 6.35 -0.40
N CYS A 368 -0.92 6.91 -1.41
CA CYS A 368 0.43 6.56 -1.82
C CYS A 368 1.32 7.81 -1.73
N ARG A 369 2.14 7.92 -0.69
CA ARG A 369 2.97 9.11 -0.46
C ARG A 369 4.05 9.36 -1.52
N PRO A 370 4.72 8.35 -2.11
CA PRO A 370 5.61 8.57 -3.26
C PRO A 370 4.96 9.30 -4.44
N ASP A 371 3.65 9.19 -4.60
CA ASP A 371 2.87 9.86 -5.64
C ASP A 371 2.31 11.23 -5.20
N SER A 372 2.95 11.95 -4.29
CA SER A 372 2.56 13.29 -3.89
C SER A 372 2.76 14.31 -5.02
N LEU A 373 1.86 15.31 -5.11
CA LEU A 373 1.77 16.22 -6.25
C LEU A 373 3.03 17.06 -6.47
N THR A 374 3.59 17.60 -5.39
CA THR A 374 4.76 18.50 -5.43
C THR A 374 6.06 17.80 -5.03
N GLY A 375 6.04 16.49 -4.80
CA GLY A 375 7.17 15.79 -4.19
C GLY A 375 7.29 15.99 -2.67
N GLU A 376 6.52 16.90 -2.07
CA GLU A 376 6.48 17.12 -0.63
C GLU A 376 5.64 16.05 0.08
N ILE A 377 6.05 15.68 1.30
CA ILE A 377 5.43 14.60 2.07
C ILE A 377 3.95 14.83 2.33
N CYS A 378 3.57 16.06 2.65
CA CYS A 378 2.19 16.42 3.00
C CYS A 378 1.37 16.94 1.81
N SER A 379 1.85 16.85 0.58
CA SER A 379 1.07 17.28 -0.58
C SER A 379 0.08 16.21 -1.04
N LYS A 380 -0.99 16.67 -1.70
CA LYS A 380 -2.03 15.83 -2.29
C LYS A 380 -1.44 14.88 -3.36
N PRO A 381 -1.90 13.63 -3.50
CA PRO A 381 -1.49 12.76 -4.58
C PRO A 381 -1.84 13.36 -5.95
N TRP A 382 -0.94 13.21 -6.93
CA TRP A 382 -1.11 13.80 -8.27
C TRP A 382 -2.35 13.26 -9.01
N TYR A 383 -2.77 12.05 -8.70
CA TYR A 383 -3.90 11.37 -9.34
C TYR A 383 -5.26 11.70 -8.70
N CYS A 384 -5.35 12.56 -7.70
CA CYS A 384 -6.62 12.95 -7.09
C CYS A 384 -7.23 14.13 -7.84
N THR A 385 -8.48 13.98 -8.33
CA THR A 385 -9.21 15.01 -9.06
C THR A 385 -10.25 15.77 -8.21
N TYR A 386 -10.45 15.38 -6.94
CA TYR A 386 -11.39 16.08 -6.07
C TYR A 386 -10.82 17.40 -5.53
N LEU A 387 -11.62 18.44 -5.54
CA LEU A 387 -11.31 19.79 -5.04
C LEU A 387 -12.14 20.09 -3.79
N PRO A 388 -11.63 19.78 -2.58
CA PRO A 388 -12.40 19.95 -1.34
C PRO A 388 -12.82 21.39 -1.07
N GLU A 389 -12.06 22.35 -1.58
CA GLU A 389 -12.28 23.80 -1.41
C GLU A 389 -13.62 24.27 -1.98
N ILE A 390 -14.09 23.62 -3.02
CA ILE A 390 -15.36 23.88 -3.70
C ILE A 390 -16.32 22.69 -3.69
N GLY A 391 -15.88 21.55 -3.18
CA GLY A 391 -16.70 20.33 -3.09
C GLY A 391 -17.00 19.68 -4.44
N GLU A 392 -16.13 19.84 -5.44
CA GLU A 392 -16.35 19.38 -6.82
C GLU A 392 -15.21 18.50 -7.34
N TRP A 393 -15.53 17.72 -8.39
CA TRP A 393 -14.55 16.91 -9.11
C TRP A 393 -14.04 17.69 -10.33
N GLU A 394 -12.72 17.81 -10.43
CA GLU A 394 -12.05 18.38 -11.61
C GLU A 394 -12.34 17.51 -12.84
N LEU A 395 -12.52 18.12 -14.00
CA LEU A 395 -12.62 17.40 -15.27
C LEU A 395 -11.32 16.63 -15.53
N VAL A 396 -11.44 15.45 -16.13
CA VAL A 396 -10.29 14.58 -16.43
C VAL A 396 -9.29 15.29 -17.33
N GLU A 397 -9.76 16.09 -18.28
CA GLU A 397 -8.97 16.87 -19.22
C GLU A 397 -8.07 17.87 -18.49
N ASN A 398 -8.64 18.64 -17.54
CA ASN A 398 -7.90 19.61 -16.73
C ASN A 398 -6.85 18.92 -15.85
N SER A 399 -7.20 17.76 -15.29
CA SER A 399 -6.24 16.94 -14.52
C SER A 399 -5.08 16.46 -15.37
N LEU A 400 -5.33 16.09 -16.64
CA LEU A 400 -4.28 15.68 -17.55
C LEU A 400 -3.33 16.82 -17.93
N GLU A 401 -3.86 18.04 -18.11
CA GLU A 401 -3.04 19.25 -18.38
C GLU A 401 -2.15 19.59 -17.19
N ARG A 402 -2.67 19.47 -15.96
CA ARG A 402 -1.93 19.73 -14.72
C ARG A 402 -0.79 18.73 -14.49
N ILE A 403 -0.92 17.50 -14.98
CA ILE A 403 0.04 16.41 -14.76
C ILE A 403 1.15 16.42 -15.83
N LYS A 404 0.86 16.90 -17.06
CA LYS A 404 1.83 17.05 -18.14
C LYS A 404 2.76 18.23 -17.87
#